data_c35007c9c43f8fd9c2192d5488cdc474
#
_entry.id   c35007c9c43f8fd9c2192d5488cdc474
#
_cell.length_a   1.000
_cell.length_b   1.000
_cell.length_c   1.000
_cell.angle_alpha   90.00
_cell.angle_beta   90.00
_cell.angle_gamma   90.00
#
_symmetry.space_group_name_H-M   'P 1'
#
loop_
_entity.id
_entity.type
_entity.pdbx_description
1 polymer ?
#
loop_
_entity_poly.entity_id
_entity_poly.type
_entity_poly.pdbx_seq_one_letter_code
_entity_poly.pdbx_strand_id
1 'polypeptide(L)'
;MDLTSIALNQALDYLGTFSPALYDEAQRIRHTLDAPPRIVVVGRLKSGKSTLVNALIGAPVAETAALEATNVVTVFQYGAPDRAEAVLLNGERLPITIQRGEVAALPAPVEEISFIHRWMPTASIKDFSLIDTPGLATLTVENEQRTRRILIDGYEQTKAMSVDADAAVFLFDATPRMDEVKFIKDLGFTSLNTLGVLSRADSFGEGALGERDPLDHARQHADTLAAQLSSSVLTVIPVAGLLAETSHTGVITENDARVMASLAEATEFDLIDIIASGGDAVEGGNGGGGANGGGAGGTQQQEICRRVVGLIGEYGLFRARNVARRGASELNEWATTKSGVPELRQLLVTRFGKFATTHRAGRIVKEIESLAFSRQHPKDQILNLVSTMRTDPRLITVFLLLDLKAVQDTNPNTQLIQELTRLIAGDTFQEKLGLPVTASMWDVVNTAQQKLLWAHMESLSALTPAEDAALVTIQRAYNDLIRMAQGQ
;
A
#
# COMPACT_ATOMS: atom_id res chain seq x y z
N MET A 1 20.95 11.04 2.51
CA MET A 1 21.21 9.67 2.03
C MET A 1 21.42 8.81 3.26
N ASP A 2 20.71 7.72 3.41
CA ASP A 2 20.90 6.80 4.53
C ASP A 2 22.18 5.95 4.36
N LEU A 3 22.61 5.29 5.43
CA LEU A 3 23.84 4.49 5.40
C LEU A 3 23.75 3.31 4.42
N THR A 4 22.56 2.74 4.24
CA THR A 4 22.28 1.65 3.30
C THR A 4 22.49 2.12 1.86
N SER A 5 21.91 3.27 1.49
CA SER A 5 22.08 3.87 0.17
C SER A 5 23.54 4.22 -0.13
N ILE A 6 24.28 4.71 0.87
CA ILE A 6 25.72 4.99 0.71
C ILE A 6 26.49 3.70 0.40
N ALA A 7 26.24 2.62 1.15
CA ALA A 7 26.92 1.35 0.95
C ALA A 7 26.58 0.72 -0.41
N LEU A 8 25.31 0.78 -0.83
CA LEU A 8 24.90 0.30 -2.16
C LEU A 8 25.54 1.10 -3.30
N ASN A 9 25.58 2.43 -3.19
CA ASN A 9 26.24 3.25 -4.19
C ASN A 9 27.72 2.92 -4.33
N GLN A 10 28.44 2.68 -3.22
CA GLN A 10 29.83 2.23 -3.25
C GLN A 10 29.97 0.86 -3.91
N ALA A 11 29.07 -0.07 -3.65
CA ALA A 11 29.06 -1.38 -4.29
C ALA A 11 28.80 -1.26 -5.81
N LEU A 12 27.88 -0.38 -6.23
CA LEU A 12 27.59 -0.11 -7.64
C LEU A 12 28.78 0.57 -8.34
N ASP A 13 29.48 1.51 -7.69
CA ASP A 13 30.71 2.10 -8.22
C ASP A 13 31.77 1.03 -8.47
N TYR A 14 31.96 0.12 -7.52
CA TYR A 14 32.91 -0.97 -7.67
C TYR A 14 32.50 -1.97 -8.76
N LEU A 15 31.21 -2.34 -8.84
CA LEU A 15 30.65 -3.19 -9.91
C LEU A 15 30.95 -2.60 -11.29
N GLY A 16 30.76 -1.30 -11.46
CA GLY A 16 31.01 -0.58 -12.71
C GLY A 16 32.46 -0.63 -13.17
N THR A 17 33.43 -0.92 -12.29
CA THR A 17 34.86 -1.06 -12.66
C THR A 17 35.17 -2.37 -13.37
N PHE A 18 34.30 -3.36 -13.33
CA PHE A 18 34.59 -4.70 -13.89
C PHE A 18 34.49 -4.73 -15.43
N SER A 19 33.52 -3.99 -16.01
CA SER A 19 33.38 -3.85 -17.47
C SER A 19 32.47 -2.67 -17.84
N PRO A 20 32.55 -2.14 -19.10
CA PRO A 20 31.62 -1.11 -19.57
C PRO A 20 30.15 -1.52 -19.48
N ALA A 21 29.83 -2.77 -19.80
CA ALA A 21 28.46 -3.29 -19.70
C ALA A 21 27.96 -3.29 -18.24
N LEU A 22 28.81 -3.64 -17.27
CA LEU A 22 28.47 -3.58 -15.84
C LEU A 22 28.41 -2.15 -15.32
N TYR A 23 29.13 -1.22 -15.92
CA TYR A 23 28.97 0.20 -15.62
C TYR A 23 27.57 0.70 -16.01
N ASP A 24 27.09 0.36 -17.20
CA ASP A 24 25.74 0.73 -17.65
C ASP A 24 24.67 0.11 -16.76
N GLU A 25 24.83 -1.17 -16.40
CA GLU A 25 23.95 -1.85 -15.45
C GLU A 25 23.96 -1.18 -14.06
N ALA A 26 25.12 -0.83 -13.54
CA ALA A 26 25.24 -0.13 -12.26
C ALA A 26 24.53 1.23 -12.29
N GLN A 27 24.60 1.99 -13.41
CA GLN A 27 23.87 3.24 -13.56
C GLN A 27 22.34 3.01 -13.58
N ARG A 28 21.87 1.98 -14.28
CA ARG A 28 20.46 1.60 -14.32
C ARG A 28 19.94 1.23 -12.92
N ILE A 29 20.69 0.43 -12.18
CA ILE A 29 20.35 0.03 -10.81
C ILE A 29 20.36 1.25 -9.87
N ARG A 30 21.32 2.16 -10.03
CA ARG A 30 21.39 3.41 -9.25
C ARG A 30 20.17 4.28 -9.46
N HIS A 31 19.70 4.40 -10.69
CA HIS A 31 18.47 5.13 -10.96
C HIS A 31 17.27 4.55 -10.21
N THR A 32 17.20 3.21 -10.08
CA THR A 32 16.19 2.53 -9.29
C THR A 32 16.36 2.80 -7.79
N LEU A 33 17.59 2.82 -7.29
CA LEU A 33 17.90 3.10 -5.88
C LEU A 33 17.45 4.50 -5.46
N ASP A 34 17.64 5.50 -6.30
CA ASP A 34 17.35 6.91 -6.04
C ASP A 34 15.87 7.29 -6.27
N ALA A 35 15.08 6.43 -6.91
CA ALA A 35 13.66 6.68 -7.17
C ALA A 35 12.83 6.65 -5.88
N PRO A 36 11.67 7.33 -5.81
CA PRO A 36 10.73 7.19 -4.70
C PRO A 36 10.25 5.74 -4.52
N PRO A 37 9.92 5.29 -3.28
CA PRO A 37 9.37 3.96 -3.06
C PRO A 37 8.12 3.71 -3.91
N ARG A 38 8.00 2.50 -4.45
CA ARG A 38 6.84 2.06 -5.23
C ARG A 38 5.91 1.25 -4.36
N ILE A 39 4.68 1.71 -4.21
CA ILE A 39 3.65 1.09 -3.37
C ILE A 39 2.55 0.55 -4.26
N VAL A 40 2.36 -0.76 -4.26
CA VAL A 40 1.26 -1.39 -4.99
C VAL A 40 0.00 -1.44 -4.12
N VAL A 41 -1.13 -1.06 -4.70
CA VAL A 41 -2.45 -1.13 -4.06
C VAL A 41 -3.17 -2.36 -4.61
N VAL A 42 -3.44 -3.33 -3.74
CA VAL A 42 -4.07 -4.59 -4.09
C VAL A 42 -5.32 -4.84 -3.26
N GLY A 43 -6.30 -5.54 -3.83
CA GLY A 43 -7.55 -5.86 -3.16
C GLY A 43 -8.58 -6.34 -4.16
N ARG A 44 -9.70 -6.85 -3.65
CA ARG A 44 -10.78 -7.39 -4.48
C ARG A 44 -11.43 -6.32 -5.36
N LEU A 45 -12.14 -6.79 -6.37
CA LEU A 45 -13.05 -5.95 -7.14
C LEU A 45 -14.07 -5.31 -6.17
N LYS A 46 -14.32 -4.01 -6.31
CA LYS A 46 -15.22 -3.20 -5.45
C LYS A 46 -14.79 -3.09 -3.98
N SER A 47 -13.54 -3.38 -3.64
CA SER A 47 -13.01 -3.14 -2.28
C SER A 47 -12.72 -1.66 -1.97
N GLY A 48 -12.86 -0.74 -2.93
CA GLY A 48 -12.56 0.68 -2.74
C GLY A 48 -11.13 1.08 -3.13
N LYS A 49 -10.42 0.27 -3.94
CA LYS A 49 -9.05 0.60 -4.39
C LYS A 49 -8.96 1.95 -5.09
N SER A 50 -9.77 2.16 -6.13
CA SER A 50 -9.78 3.40 -6.91
C SER A 50 -10.07 4.62 -6.04
N THR A 51 -11.04 4.50 -5.14
CA THR A 51 -11.38 5.52 -4.15
C THR A 51 -10.19 5.84 -3.24
N LEU A 52 -9.47 4.81 -2.75
CA LEU A 52 -8.26 5.03 -1.93
C LEU A 52 -7.13 5.65 -2.75
N VAL A 53 -6.91 5.20 -3.98
CA VAL A 53 -5.88 5.76 -4.88
C VAL A 53 -6.17 7.24 -5.14
N ASN A 54 -7.42 7.60 -5.48
CA ASN A 54 -7.86 8.99 -5.66
C ASN A 54 -7.62 9.84 -4.41
N ALA A 55 -7.96 9.32 -3.23
CA ALA A 55 -7.71 9.99 -1.95
C ALA A 55 -6.21 10.18 -1.68
N LEU A 56 -5.37 9.19 -1.97
CA LEU A 56 -3.92 9.28 -1.80
C LEU A 56 -3.28 10.23 -2.80
N ILE A 57 -3.76 10.31 -4.01
CA ILE A 57 -3.28 11.25 -5.04
C ILE A 57 -3.83 12.66 -4.78
N GLY A 58 -5.07 12.78 -4.31
CA GLY A 58 -5.79 14.04 -4.15
C GLY A 58 -6.42 14.53 -5.46
N ALA A 59 -6.73 13.61 -6.37
CA ALA A 59 -7.39 13.88 -7.65
C ALA A 59 -8.19 12.64 -8.11
N PRO A 60 -9.34 12.81 -8.78
CA PRO A 60 -10.16 11.70 -9.28
C PRO A 60 -9.55 11.12 -10.58
N VAL A 61 -8.54 10.27 -10.45
CA VAL A 61 -7.75 9.77 -11.60
C VAL A 61 -7.96 8.29 -11.89
N ALA A 62 -8.43 7.51 -10.92
CA ALA A 62 -8.53 6.05 -11.04
C ALA A 62 -9.90 5.57 -11.60
N GLU A 63 -10.95 6.40 -11.57
CA GLU A 63 -12.28 6.03 -12.09
C GLU A 63 -12.63 6.62 -13.44
N THR A 64 -11.88 7.63 -13.88
CA THR A 64 -12.20 8.45 -15.07
C THR A 64 -11.57 7.95 -16.35
N ALA A 65 -10.79 6.88 -16.29
CA ALA A 65 -10.36 6.21 -17.50
C ALA A 65 -11.56 5.49 -18.15
N ALA A 66 -11.72 5.60 -19.48
CA ALA A 66 -12.66 4.81 -20.25
C ALA A 66 -12.70 3.37 -19.70
N LEU A 67 -13.88 2.73 -19.64
CA LEU A 67 -14.12 1.40 -19.01
C LEU A 67 -13.01 0.36 -19.30
N GLU A 68 -12.25 0.54 -20.37
CA GLU A 68 -11.13 -0.30 -20.79
C GLU A 68 -9.84 -0.06 -19.98
N ALA A 69 -9.59 1.17 -19.52
CA ALA A 69 -8.34 1.51 -18.81
C ALA A 69 -8.33 1.04 -17.34
N THR A 70 -9.49 0.71 -16.75
CA THR A 70 -9.57 0.12 -15.40
C THR A 70 -9.02 -1.31 -15.34
N ASN A 71 -8.78 -1.93 -16.49
CA ASN A 71 -8.18 -3.27 -16.60
C ASN A 71 -6.67 -3.24 -16.81
N VAL A 72 -6.04 -2.06 -16.85
CA VAL A 72 -4.60 -1.90 -17.04
C VAL A 72 -3.96 -1.37 -15.75
N VAL A 73 -2.84 -1.96 -15.37
CA VAL A 73 -2.06 -1.44 -14.24
C VAL A 73 -1.59 -0.02 -14.53
N THR A 74 -1.80 0.90 -13.60
CA THR A 74 -1.37 2.29 -13.74
C THR A 74 -0.37 2.66 -12.65
N VAL A 75 0.77 3.20 -13.05
CA VAL A 75 1.82 3.71 -12.15
C VAL A 75 1.70 5.23 -12.09
N PHE A 76 1.34 5.77 -10.94
CA PHE A 76 1.27 7.21 -10.67
C PHE A 76 2.56 7.66 -9.98
N GLN A 77 3.19 8.69 -10.52
CA GLN A 77 4.43 9.27 -10.01
C GLN A 77 4.36 10.80 -10.03
N TYR A 78 5.06 11.43 -9.08
CA TYR A 78 5.24 12.87 -9.10
C TYR A 78 6.04 13.31 -10.33
N GLY A 79 5.56 14.33 -11.03
CA GLY A 79 6.27 14.93 -12.17
C GLY A 79 5.43 15.98 -12.89
N ALA A 80 6.10 16.98 -13.46
CA ALA A 80 5.47 18.05 -14.24
C ALA A 80 6.05 18.08 -15.66
N PRO A 81 5.25 18.37 -16.68
CA PRO A 81 3.79 18.57 -16.65
C PRO A 81 3.02 17.25 -16.45
N ASP A 82 1.69 17.32 -16.23
CA ASP A 82 0.81 16.14 -16.23
C ASP A 82 0.89 15.47 -17.60
N ARG A 83 1.32 14.21 -17.62
CA ARG A 83 1.49 13.41 -18.84
C ARG A 83 1.36 11.93 -18.55
N ALA A 84 1.00 11.16 -19.56
CA ALA A 84 0.94 9.72 -19.46
C ALA A 84 1.51 9.04 -20.72
N GLU A 85 2.00 7.82 -20.53
CA GLU A 85 2.52 6.93 -21.56
C GLU A 85 1.98 5.53 -21.34
N ALA A 86 1.59 4.85 -22.41
CA ALA A 86 1.38 3.41 -22.41
C ALA A 86 2.73 2.72 -22.69
N VAL A 87 3.11 1.79 -21.84
CA VAL A 87 4.26 0.91 -22.07
C VAL A 87 3.73 -0.41 -22.60
N LEU A 88 4.10 -0.77 -23.81
CA LEU A 88 3.66 -2.00 -24.46
C LEU A 88 4.47 -3.20 -23.99
N LEU A 89 3.96 -4.41 -24.22
CA LEU A 89 4.64 -5.67 -23.90
C LEU A 89 5.98 -5.84 -24.61
N ASN A 90 6.17 -5.19 -25.77
CA ASN A 90 7.45 -5.14 -26.49
C ASN A 90 8.45 -4.10 -25.94
N GLY A 91 8.06 -3.32 -24.93
CA GLY A 91 8.85 -2.24 -24.33
C GLY A 91 8.72 -0.88 -25.03
N GLU A 92 7.95 -0.78 -26.12
CA GLU A 92 7.65 0.49 -26.78
C GLU A 92 6.81 1.39 -25.87
N ARG A 93 7.05 2.72 -25.95
CA ARG A 93 6.32 3.72 -25.17
C ARG A 93 5.53 4.62 -26.10
N LEU A 94 4.23 4.66 -25.91
CA LEU A 94 3.29 5.46 -26.69
C LEU A 94 2.68 6.56 -25.80
N PRO A 95 2.73 7.84 -26.22
CA PRO A 95 2.13 8.92 -25.44
C PRO A 95 0.61 8.77 -25.38
N ILE A 96 0.02 9.10 -24.22
CA ILE A 96 -1.41 9.12 -23.99
C ILE A 96 -1.86 10.58 -23.87
N THR A 97 -2.93 10.93 -24.60
CA THR A 97 -3.54 12.26 -24.48
C THR A 97 -4.36 12.34 -23.19
N ILE A 98 -4.04 13.35 -22.36
CA ILE A 98 -4.82 13.68 -21.16
C ILE A 98 -5.73 14.88 -21.52
N GLN A 99 -7.03 14.74 -21.28
CA GLN A 99 -8.03 15.81 -21.45
C GLN A 99 -8.77 16.01 -20.14
N ARG A 100 -8.76 17.23 -19.61
CA ARG A 100 -9.39 17.61 -18.33
C ARG A 100 -8.98 16.75 -17.13
N GLY A 101 -7.75 16.26 -17.14
CA GLY A 101 -7.24 15.37 -16.09
C GLY A 101 -7.55 13.89 -16.28
N GLU A 102 -8.20 13.51 -17.39
CA GLU A 102 -8.59 12.13 -17.71
C GLU A 102 -7.83 11.59 -18.91
N VAL A 103 -7.63 10.28 -18.95
CA VAL A 103 -7.12 9.57 -20.13
C VAL A 103 -8.21 9.54 -21.20
N ALA A 104 -7.97 10.22 -22.31
CA ALA A 104 -8.99 10.38 -23.37
C ALA A 104 -9.23 9.07 -24.14
N ALA A 105 -8.16 8.35 -24.51
CA ALA A 105 -8.20 7.05 -25.17
C ALA A 105 -6.87 6.33 -25.00
N LEU A 106 -6.89 5.01 -25.06
CA LEU A 106 -5.68 4.19 -25.09
C LEU A 106 -5.07 4.20 -26.51
N PRO A 107 -3.74 4.29 -26.65
CA PRO A 107 -3.06 4.32 -27.93
C PRO A 107 -2.92 2.95 -28.61
N ALA A 108 -3.25 1.87 -27.90
CA ALA A 108 -3.18 0.48 -28.34
C ALA A 108 -4.25 -0.37 -27.63
N PRO A 109 -4.57 -1.58 -28.13
CA PRO A 109 -5.41 -2.54 -27.43
C PRO A 109 -4.87 -2.87 -26.02
N VAL A 110 -5.78 -3.10 -25.05
CA VAL A 110 -5.43 -3.37 -23.64
C VAL A 110 -4.48 -4.57 -23.51
N GLU A 111 -4.66 -5.57 -24.37
CA GLU A 111 -3.88 -6.81 -24.39
C GLU A 111 -2.41 -6.60 -24.79
N GLU A 112 -2.11 -5.50 -25.46
CA GLU A 112 -0.75 -5.13 -25.87
C GLU A 112 -0.07 -4.20 -24.87
N ILE A 113 -0.83 -3.61 -23.91
CA ILE A 113 -0.33 -2.67 -22.91
C ILE A 113 0.12 -3.45 -21.68
N SER A 114 1.39 -3.30 -21.31
CA SER A 114 1.95 -3.83 -20.08
C SER A 114 1.47 -3.02 -18.86
N PHE A 115 1.61 -1.70 -18.93
CA PHE A 115 1.11 -0.76 -17.92
C PHE A 115 1.05 0.68 -18.46
N ILE A 116 0.33 1.54 -17.75
CA ILE A 116 0.30 2.98 -17.99
C ILE A 116 1.21 3.65 -16.96
N HIS A 117 2.07 4.56 -17.41
CA HIS A 117 2.84 5.42 -16.53
C HIS A 117 2.32 6.85 -16.62
N ARG A 118 1.89 7.42 -15.49
CA ARG A 118 1.37 8.77 -15.38
C ARG A 118 2.18 9.61 -14.40
N TRP A 119 2.66 10.75 -14.87
CA TRP A 119 3.34 11.76 -14.05
C TRP A 119 2.38 12.90 -13.75
N MET A 120 2.25 13.25 -12.48
CA MET A 120 1.33 14.28 -12.03
C MET A 120 2.04 15.30 -11.13
N PRO A 121 1.75 16.61 -11.28
CA PRO A 121 2.36 17.66 -10.47
C PRO A 121 1.68 17.80 -9.09
N THR A 122 1.34 16.69 -8.45
CA THR A 122 0.66 16.68 -7.16
C THR A 122 1.62 16.34 -6.02
N ALA A 123 1.71 17.23 -5.02
CA ALA A 123 2.61 17.06 -3.88
C ALA A 123 2.30 15.80 -3.04
N SER A 124 1.08 15.30 -3.12
CA SER A 124 0.60 14.15 -2.35
C SER A 124 1.37 12.86 -2.61
N ILE A 125 1.93 12.70 -3.81
CA ILE A 125 2.71 11.51 -4.22
C ILE A 125 4.17 11.85 -4.51
N LYS A 126 4.71 12.91 -3.88
CA LYS A 126 6.11 13.29 -4.05
C LYS A 126 7.07 12.28 -3.40
N ASP A 127 6.66 11.73 -2.27
CA ASP A 127 7.51 10.86 -1.44
C ASP A 127 7.39 9.37 -1.80
N PHE A 128 6.44 8.99 -2.65
CA PHE A 128 6.25 7.63 -3.13
C PHE A 128 5.54 7.60 -4.49
N SER A 129 5.65 6.48 -5.20
CA SER A 129 4.85 6.21 -6.41
C SER A 129 3.77 5.19 -6.07
N LEU A 130 2.57 5.34 -6.63
CA LEU A 130 1.48 4.40 -6.46
C LEU A 130 1.32 3.52 -7.70
N ILE A 131 1.13 2.23 -7.49
CA ILE A 131 0.77 1.27 -8.53
C ILE A 131 -0.66 0.84 -8.27
N ASP A 132 -1.60 1.31 -9.10
CA ASP A 132 -3.00 0.86 -9.07
C ASP A 132 -3.14 -0.40 -9.94
N THR A 133 -3.72 -1.43 -9.35
CA THR A 133 -3.87 -2.73 -10.01
C THR A 133 -5.33 -3.01 -10.34
N PRO A 134 -5.62 -3.75 -11.43
CA PRO A 134 -6.95 -4.27 -11.67
C PRO A 134 -7.49 -5.01 -10.45
N GLY A 135 -8.81 -4.89 -10.19
CA GLY A 135 -9.44 -5.59 -9.08
C GLY A 135 -9.35 -7.11 -9.24
N LEU A 136 -8.89 -7.80 -8.20
CA LEU A 136 -8.94 -9.26 -8.16
C LEU A 136 -10.41 -9.70 -8.21
N ALA A 137 -10.85 -10.29 -9.30
CA ALA A 137 -12.19 -10.86 -9.42
C ALA A 137 -12.28 -12.10 -8.54
N THR A 138 -13.38 -12.26 -7.81
CA THR A 138 -13.66 -13.50 -7.08
C THR A 138 -14.00 -14.63 -8.05
N LEU A 139 -13.41 -15.79 -7.84
CA LEU A 139 -13.83 -17.03 -8.49
C LEU A 139 -15.24 -17.40 -8.01
N THR A 140 -16.27 -16.92 -8.71
CA THR A 140 -17.59 -17.54 -8.66
C THR A 140 -17.66 -18.57 -9.77
N VAL A 141 -18.03 -19.80 -9.39
CA VAL A 141 -17.96 -21.06 -10.19
C VAL A 141 -18.80 -21.04 -11.49
N GLU A 142 -19.63 -20.03 -11.70
CA GLU A 142 -20.62 -20.03 -12.80
C GLU A 142 -20.15 -19.46 -14.15
N ASN A 143 -18.91 -18.94 -14.26
CA ASN A 143 -18.39 -18.42 -15.53
C ASN A 143 -16.91 -18.83 -15.77
N GLU A 144 -16.59 -20.12 -15.59
CA GLU A 144 -15.22 -20.63 -15.53
C GLU A 144 -14.32 -20.31 -16.74
N GLN A 145 -14.83 -20.20 -17.94
CA GLN A 145 -13.96 -20.05 -19.11
C GLN A 145 -13.68 -18.59 -19.54
N ARG A 146 -14.61 -17.65 -19.32
CA ARG A 146 -14.41 -16.24 -19.63
C ARG A 146 -13.74 -15.50 -18.48
N THR A 147 -14.10 -15.88 -17.25
CA THR A 147 -13.56 -15.31 -16.01
C THR A 147 -12.11 -15.73 -15.74
N ARG A 148 -11.71 -16.94 -16.17
CA ARG A 148 -10.32 -17.42 -16.06
C ARG A 148 -9.32 -16.58 -16.86
N ARG A 149 -9.67 -16.09 -18.06
CA ARG A 149 -8.74 -15.24 -18.84
C ARG A 149 -8.53 -13.89 -18.19
N ILE A 150 -9.58 -13.21 -17.78
CA ILE A 150 -9.49 -11.88 -17.12
C ILE A 150 -8.80 -12.00 -15.75
N LEU A 151 -9.01 -13.09 -15.01
CA LEU A 151 -8.34 -13.37 -13.72
C LEU A 151 -6.85 -13.68 -13.88
N ILE A 152 -6.50 -14.45 -14.90
CA ILE A 152 -5.10 -14.81 -15.17
C ILE A 152 -4.35 -13.58 -15.67
N ASP A 153 -4.92 -12.77 -16.56
CA ASP A 153 -4.26 -11.59 -17.11
C ASP A 153 -4.07 -10.50 -16.03
N GLY A 154 -5.08 -10.18 -15.25
CA GLY A 154 -4.96 -9.22 -14.14
C GLY A 154 -4.05 -9.69 -13.01
N TYR A 155 -4.02 -11.01 -12.71
CA TYR A 155 -3.13 -11.60 -11.74
C TYR A 155 -1.66 -11.54 -12.20
N GLU A 156 -1.38 -11.98 -13.43
CA GLU A 156 -0.02 -11.98 -13.98
C GLU A 156 0.52 -10.55 -14.17
N GLN A 157 -0.30 -9.60 -14.62
CA GLN A 157 0.07 -8.18 -14.69
C GLN A 157 0.35 -7.62 -13.30
N THR A 158 -0.50 -7.87 -12.32
CA THR A 158 -0.29 -7.44 -10.94
C THR A 158 0.96 -8.09 -10.37
N LYS A 159 1.20 -9.38 -10.62
CA LYS A 159 2.39 -10.09 -10.20
C LYS A 159 3.65 -9.53 -10.86
N ALA A 160 3.63 -9.29 -12.17
CA ALA A 160 4.76 -8.73 -12.90
C ALA A 160 5.13 -7.33 -12.37
N MET A 161 4.15 -6.46 -12.13
CA MET A 161 4.39 -5.11 -11.58
C MET A 161 4.73 -5.13 -10.10
N SER A 162 4.28 -6.13 -9.34
CA SER A 162 4.61 -6.29 -7.92
C SER A 162 6.08 -6.71 -7.71
N VAL A 163 6.72 -7.31 -8.71
CA VAL A 163 8.16 -7.57 -8.66
C VAL A 163 8.96 -6.28 -8.50
N ASP A 164 8.47 -5.18 -9.09
CA ASP A 164 9.09 -3.85 -8.98
C ASP A 164 8.56 -3.01 -7.82
N ALA A 165 7.55 -3.47 -7.10
CA ALA A 165 7.02 -2.76 -5.94
C ALA A 165 7.88 -3.00 -4.70
N ASP A 166 8.06 -1.95 -3.91
CA ASP A 166 8.82 -2.01 -2.66
C ASP A 166 7.93 -2.39 -1.48
N ALA A 167 6.63 -2.12 -1.60
CA ALA A 167 5.66 -2.34 -0.55
C ALA A 167 4.24 -2.51 -1.11
N ALA A 168 3.33 -3.07 -0.32
CA ALA A 168 1.94 -3.29 -0.69
C ALA A 168 0.97 -2.66 0.31
N VAL A 169 -0.11 -2.09 -0.20
CA VAL A 169 -1.32 -1.74 0.57
C VAL A 169 -2.40 -2.74 0.17
N PHE A 170 -2.82 -3.54 1.12
CA PHE A 170 -3.79 -4.61 0.93
C PHE A 170 -5.15 -4.20 1.48
N LEU A 171 -6.14 -3.98 0.57
CA LEU A 171 -7.49 -3.57 0.91
C LEU A 171 -8.43 -4.77 1.05
N PHE A 172 -9.21 -4.72 2.12
CA PHE A 172 -10.32 -5.64 2.38
C PHE A 172 -11.45 -4.88 3.09
N ASP A 173 -12.70 -5.32 2.92
CA ASP A 173 -13.90 -4.71 3.51
C ASP A 173 -14.45 -5.50 4.72
N ALA A 174 -13.87 -6.66 4.98
CA ALA A 174 -14.17 -7.54 6.12
C ALA A 174 -12.90 -8.34 6.46
N THR A 175 -13.02 -9.42 7.21
CA THR A 175 -11.93 -10.36 7.45
C THR A 175 -11.45 -10.95 6.11
N PRO A 176 -10.16 -10.78 5.75
CA PRO A 176 -9.64 -11.30 4.48
C PRO A 176 -9.76 -12.82 4.43
N ARG A 177 -10.05 -13.34 3.24
CA ARG A 177 -10.11 -14.78 3.00
C ARG A 177 -8.70 -15.37 2.88
N MET A 178 -8.58 -16.68 3.08
CA MET A 178 -7.30 -17.38 3.00
C MET A 178 -6.62 -17.28 1.63
N ASP A 179 -7.39 -17.23 0.55
CA ASP A 179 -6.89 -17.05 -0.81
C ASP A 179 -6.30 -15.63 -1.03
N GLU A 180 -6.89 -14.60 -0.42
CA GLU A 180 -6.39 -13.23 -0.45
C GLU A 180 -5.08 -13.10 0.33
N VAL A 181 -5.01 -13.69 1.52
CA VAL A 181 -3.78 -13.71 2.33
C VAL A 181 -2.67 -14.48 1.61
N LYS A 182 -3.02 -15.61 0.97
CA LYS A 182 -2.06 -16.37 0.16
C LYS A 182 -1.56 -15.54 -1.02
N PHE A 183 -2.45 -14.83 -1.73
CA PHE A 183 -2.07 -13.97 -2.84
C PHE A 183 -0.99 -12.94 -2.46
N ILE A 184 -1.14 -12.25 -1.31
CA ILE A 184 -0.13 -11.31 -0.83
C ILE A 184 1.24 -11.98 -0.61
N LYS A 185 1.25 -13.19 -0.06
CA LYS A 185 2.48 -13.97 0.10
C LYS A 185 3.09 -14.38 -1.25
N ASP A 186 2.26 -14.81 -2.19
CA ASP A 186 2.69 -15.20 -3.54
C ASP A 186 3.29 -14.02 -4.34
N LEU A 187 2.93 -12.77 -4.00
CA LEU A 187 3.57 -11.57 -4.54
C LEU A 187 4.97 -11.30 -3.96
N GLY A 188 5.43 -12.09 -2.98
CA GLY A 188 6.76 -11.96 -2.38
C GLY A 188 6.90 -10.84 -1.35
N PHE A 189 5.77 -10.30 -0.85
CA PHE A 189 5.76 -9.35 0.26
C PHE A 189 5.84 -10.05 1.62
N THR A 190 6.35 -9.33 2.61
CA THR A 190 6.42 -9.77 4.01
C THR A 190 5.49 -8.93 4.87
N SER A 191 5.30 -9.32 6.13
CA SER A 191 4.56 -8.49 7.09
C SER A 191 5.15 -7.08 7.27
N LEU A 192 6.45 -6.91 7.03
CA LEU A 192 7.13 -5.61 7.21
C LEU A 192 6.82 -4.60 6.10
N ASN A 193 6.51 -5.06 4.88
CA ASN A 193 6.22 -4.20 3.74
C ASN A 193 4.81 -4.41 3.15
N THR A 194 3.89 -4.95 3.96
CA THR A 194 2.46 -5.01 3.66
C THR A 194 1.67 -4.26 4.71
N LEU A 195 0.86 -3.31 4.30
CA LEU A 195 -0.05 -2.56 5.15
C LEU A 195 -1.49 -2.97 4.86
N GLY A 196 -2.23 -3.43 5.87
CA GLY A 196 -3.65 -3.74 5.74
C GLY A 196 -4.50 -2.46 5.79
N VAL A 197 -5.51 -2.38 4.95
CA VAL A 197 -6.52 -1.32 5.00
C VAL A 197 -7.91 -1.95 5.08
N LEU A 198 -8.59 -1.73 6.21
CA LEU A 198 -10.00 -2.06 6.37
C LEU A 198 -10.81 -0.93 5.73
N SER A 199 -11.30 -1.17 4.53
CA SER A 199 -12.08 -0.19 3.76
C SER A 199 -13.53 -0.10 4.26
N ARG A 200 -14.26 0.96 3.83
CA ARG A 200 -15.64 1.22 4.23
C ARG A 200 -15.86 1.28 5.75
N ALA A 201 -14.89 1.85 6.45
CA ALA A 201 -14.93 1.97 7.90
C ALA A 201 -16.15 2.77 8.39
N ASP A 202 -16.65 3.69 7.58
CA ASP A 202 -17.85 4.51 7.80
C ASP A 202 -19.18 3.74 7.77
N SER A 203 -19.20 2.55 7.21
CA SER A 203 -20.37 1.66 7.16
C SER A 203 -20.15 0.33 7.91
N PHE A 204 -19.10 0.26 8.75
CA PHE A 204 -18.76 -0.97 9.45
C PHE A 204 -19.79 -1.35 10.53
N GLY A 205 -20.05 -2.65 10.67
CA GLY A 205 -21.01 -3.18 11.64
C GLY A 205 -22.46 -2.83 11.28
N GLU A 206 -23.15 -2.10 12.15
CA GLU A 206 -24.52 -1.66 11.94
C GLU A 206 -24.61 -0.37 11.11
N GLY A 207 -23.46 0.18 10.66
CA GLY A 207 -23.41 1.40 9.88
C GLY A 207 -23.72 2.67 10.67
N ALA A 208 -24.14 3.71 9.93
CA ALA A 208 -24.37 5.05 10.48
C ALA A 208 -25.51 5.14 11.49
N LEU A 209 -26.48 4.21 11.44
CA LEU A 209 -27.66 4.12 12.28
C LEU A 209 -27.48 3.21 13.50
N GLY A 210 -26.34 2.51 13.59
CA GLY A 210 -26.06 1.61 14.71
C GLY A 210 -25.83 2.34 16.04
N GLU A 211 -25.98 1.61 17.14
CA GLU A 211 -25.72 2.13 18.49
C GLU A 211 -24.25 2.55 18.68
N ARG A 212 -23.33 1.86 17.99
CA ARG A 212 -21.89 2.16 18.01
C ARG A 212 -21.49 3.03 16.83
N ASP A 213 -20.55 3.96 17.04
CA ASP A 213 -19.91 4.66 15.93
C ASP A 213 -19.16 3.66 15.05
N PRO A 214 -19.48 3.57 13.74
CA PRO A 214 -18.87 2.59 12.84
C PRO A 214 -17.36 2.74 12.73
N LEU A 215 -16.80 3.96 12.81
CA LEU A 215 -15.36 4.18 12.78
C LEU A 215 -14.64 3.62 14.01
N ASP A 216 -15.24 3.78 15.21
CA ASP A 216 -14.70 3.20 16.44
C ASP A 216 -14.78 1.67 16.42
N HIS A 217 -15.89 1.13 15.90
CA HIS A 217 -16.04 -0.31 15.72
C HIS A 217 -15.04 -0.86 14.71
N ALA A 218 -14.86 -0.19 13.57
CA ALA A 218 -13.87 -0.55 12.55
C ALA A 218 -12.45 -0.50 13.12
N ARG A 219 -12.11 0.45 13.99
CA ARG A 219 -10.79 0.54 14.63
C ARG A 219 -10.52 -0.66 15.55
N GLN A 220 -11.47 -1.02 16.41
CA GLN A 220 -11.32 -2.20 17.28
C GLN A 220 -11.19 -3.50 16.47
N HIS A 221 -11.95 -3.61 15.37
CA HIS A 221 -11.82 -4.76 14.46
C HIS A 221 -10.48 -4.77 13.73
N ALA A 222 -10.00 -3.62 13.27
CA ALA A 222 -8.69 -3.47 12.63
C ALA A 222 -7.54 -3.90 13.57
N ASP A 223 -7.60 -3.55 14.85
CA ASP A 223 -6.61 -4.00 15.85
C ASP A 223 -6.64 -5.52 16.00
N THR A 224 -7.83 -6.12 16.05
CA THR A 224 -7.99 -7.57 16.09
C THR A 224 -7.42 -8.25 14.84
N LEU A 225 -7.71 -7.70 13.65
CA LEU A 225 -7.19 -8.21 12.38
C LEU A 225 -5.67 -8.04 12.29
N ALA A 226 -5.11 -6.94 12.78
CA ALA A 226 -3.67 -6.73 12.81
C ALA A 226 -2.96 -7.82 13.63
N ALA A 227 -3.52 -8.21 14.76
CA ALA A 227 -3.01 -9.31 15.58
C ALA A 227 -3.12 -10.67 14.84
N GLN A 228 -4.25 -10.96 14.23
CA GLN A 228 -4.50 -12.21 13.49
C GLN A 228 -3.62 -12.34 12.23
N LEU A 229 -3.40 -11.24 11.53
CA LEU A 229 -2.63 -11.16 10.29
C LEU A 229 -1.17 -10.75 10.49
N SER A 230 -0.65 -10.77 11.70
CA SER A 230 0.70 -10.30 12.06
C SER A 230 1.83 -10.97 11.27
N SER A 231 1.60 -12.17 10.73
CA SER A 231 2.54 -12.85 9.81
C SER A 231 2.49 -12.33 8.37
N SER A 232 1.50 -11.51 8.01
CA SER A 232 1.23 -11.09 6.63
C SER A 232 1.15 -9.58 6.45
N VAL A 233 0.75 -8.83 7.48
CA VAL A 233 0.68 -7.36 7.45
C VAL A 233 1.36 -6.75 8.68
N LEU A 234 1.90 -5.54 8.51
CA LEU A 234 2.53 -4.76 9.57
C LEU A 234 1.50 -4.27 10.60
N THR A 235 0.39 -3.76 10.11
CA THR A 235 -0.77 -3.30 10.87
C THR A 235 -1.98 -3.19 9.95
N VAL A 236 -3.15 -2.90 10.51
CA VAL A 236 -4.40 -2.66 9.76
C VAL A 236 -4.94 -1.29 10.12
N ILE A 237 -5.24 -0.46 9.13
CA ILE A 237 -5.79 0.89 9.30
C ILE A 237 -7.21 0.92 8.74
N PRO A 238 -8.22 1.34 9.53
CA PRO A 238 -9.57 1.55 9.03
C PRO A 238 -9.63 2.84 8.21
N VAL A 239 -10.23 2.77 7.01
CA VAL A 239 -10.36 3.90 6.10
C VAL A 239 -11.79 4.03 5.60
N ALA A 240 -12.36 5.23 5.76
CA ALA A 240 -13.60 5.66 5.13
C ALA A 240 -13.26 6.27 3.76
N GLY A 241 -13.21 5.42 2.74
CA GLY A 241 -12.68 5.80 1.42
C GLY A 241 -13.43 6.96 0.79
N LEU A 242 -14.76 6.97 0.89
CA LEU A 242 -15.59 8.03 0.31
C LEU A 242 -15.33 9.40 0.97
N LEU A 243 -15.24 9.45 2.31
CA LEU A 243 -14.84 10.66 3.04
C LEU A 243 -13.45 11.14 2.61
N ALA A 244 -12.54 10.17 2.45
CA ALA A 244 -11.16 10.45 2.04
C ALA A 244 -11.09 11.06 0.64
N GLU A 245 -11.71 10.42 -0.35
CA GLU A 245 -11.72 10.90 -1.73
C GLU A 245 -12.34 12.29 -1.81
N THR A 246 -13.54 12.45 -1.26
CA THR A 246 -14.26 13.72 -1.28
C THR A 246 -13.47 14.85 -0.63
N SER A 247 -12.86 14.62 0.52
CA SER A 247 -12.10 15.64 1.23
C SER A 247 -10.79 16.04 0.53
N HIS A 248 -10.14 15.08 -0.14
CA HIS A 248 -8.86 15.34 -0.82
C HIS A 248 -9.04 15.86 -2.25
N THR A 249 -10.20 15.64 -2.88
CA THR A 249 -10.52 16.19 -4.21
C THR A 249 -11.22 17.56 -4.16
N GLY A 250 -11.61 18.02 -2.96
CA GLY A 250 -12.13 19.39 -2.75
C GLY A 250 -13.48 19.64 -3.42
N VAL A 251 -14.33 18.62 -3.55
CA VAL A 251 -15.61 18.70 -4.29
C VAL A 251 -16.80 19.21 -3.45
N ILE A 252 -16.65 19.36 -2.13
CA ILE A 252 -17.69 19.90 -1.23
C ILE A 252 -17.84 21.41 -1.46
N THR A 253 -19.04 21.85 -1.79
CA THR A 253 -19.34 23.26 -1.98
C THR A 253 -20.00 23.89 -0.76
N GLU A 254 -19.98 25.25 -0.67
CA GLU A 254 -20.73 25.98 0.37
C GLU A 254 -22.24 25.71 0.30
N ASN A 255 -22.77 25.38 -0.86
CA ASN A 255 -24.16 25.03 -1.01
C ASN A 255 -24.47 23.64 -0.39
N ASP A 256 -23.56 22.68 -0.58
CA ASP A 256 -23.66 21.37 0.07
C ASP A 256 -23.65 21.52 1.61
N ALA A 257 -22.74 22.34 2.13
CA ALA A 257 -22.65 22.61 3.57
C ALA A 257 -23.91 23.30 4.12
N ARG A 258 -24.49 24.28 3.41
CA ARG A 258 -25.73 24.93 3.81
C ARG A 258 -26.91 23.99 3.86
N VAL A 259 -27.07 23.11 2.86
CA VAL A 259 -28.14 22.11 2.86
C VAL A 259 -27.95 21.10 4.00
N MET A 260 -26.73 20.63 4.25
CA MET A 260 -26.46 19.77 5.42
C MET A 260 -26.76 20.49 6.74
N ALA A 261 -26.40 21.77 6.87
CA ALA A 261 -26.67 22.57 8.05
C ALA A 261 -28.18 22.72 8.31
N SER A 262 -29.00 22.83 7.26
CA SER A 262 -30.46 22.90 7.38
C SER A 262 -31.07 21.59 7.92
N LEU A 263 -30.38 20.48 7.79
CA LEU A 263 -30.77 19.17 8.31
C LEU A 263 -30.27 18.92 9.74
N ALA A 264 -29.62 19.89 10.38
CA ALA A 264 -29.01 19.68 11.71
C ALA A 264 -30.04 19.31 12.79
N GLU A 265 -31.27 19.81 12.69
CA GLU A 265 -32.37 19.52 13.61
C GLU A 265 -33.31 18.37 13.13
N ALA A 266 -33.05 17.82 11.92
CA ALA A 266 -33.82 16.72 11.38
C ALA A 266 -33.64 15.45 12.24
N THR A 267 -34.72 14.71 12.46
CA THR A 267 -34.67 13.43 13.15
C THR A 267 -34.02 12.34 12.30
N GLU A 268 -33.61 11.24 12.90
CA GLU A 268 -33.08 10.10 12.14
C GLU A 268 -34.10 9.56 11.13
N PHE A 269 -35.37 9.53 11.46
CA PHE A 269 -36.45 9.12 10.57
C PHE A 269 -36.55 10.05 9.34
N ASP A 270 -36.49 11.39 9.55
CA ASP A 270 -36.52 12.34 8.45
C ASP A 270 -35.34 12.12 7.49
N LEU A 271 -34.16 11.78 8.01
CA LEU A 271 -32.97 11.52 7.21
C LEU A 271 -33.09 10.20 6.43
N ILE A 272 -33.65 9.16 7.06
CA ILE A 272 -33.91 7.88 6.37
C ILE A 272 -34.88 8.10 5.21
N ASP A 273 -35.95 8.87 5.43
CA ASP A 273 -36.91 9.19 4.38
C ASP A 273 -36.27 9.98 3.22
N ILE A 274 -35.35 10.90 3.53
CA ILE A 274 -34.59 11.63 2.51
C ILE A 274 -33.71 10.68 1.69
N ILE A 275 -33.02 9.74 2.34
CA ILE A 275 -32.17 8.75 1.69
C ILE A 275 -33.03 7.80 0.84
N ALA A 276 -34.11 7.26 1.41
CA ALA A 276 -35.00 6.30 0.74
C ALA A 276 -35.72 6.92 -0.46
N SER A 277 -36.22 8.16 -0.35
CA SER A 277 -36.87 8.86 -1.46
C SER A 277 -35.90 9.20 -2.60
N GLY A 278 -34.61 9.08 -2.36
CA GLY A 278 -33.53 9.23 -3.36
C GLY A 278 -33.23 7.96 -4.17
N GLY A 279 -33.62 6.76 -3.69
CA GLY A 279 -33.32 5.46 -4.31
C GLY A 279 -34.26 5.02 -5.43
N ASP A 280 -35.49 5.47 -5.44
CA ASP A 280 -36.55 4.93 -6.32
C ASP A 280 -36.56 5.51 -7.76
N ALA A 281 -35.62 6.36 -8.13
CA ALA A 281 -35.61 7.04 -9.45
C ALA A 281 -34.79 6.33 -10.55
N VAL A 282 -34.20 5.15 -10.31
CA VAL A 282 -33.29 4.49 -11.29
C VAL A 282 -33.87 3.22 -11.92
N GLU A 283 -34.94 2.62 -11.38
CA GLU A 283 -35.55 1.45 -12.03
C GLU A 283 -37.07 1.61 -12.18
N GLY A 284 -37.54 1.77 -13.39
CA GLY A 284 -38.93 1.49 -13.74
C GLY A 284 -39.71 2.65 -14.32
N GLY A 285 -39.72 2.67 -15.64
CA GLY A 285 -40.73 3.38 -16.39
C GLY A 285 -42.15 2.85 -16.14
N ASN A 286 -43.07 3.79 -16.04
CA ASN A 286 -44.52 3.66 -16.26
C ASN A 286 -45.42 3.21 -15.10
N GLY A 287 -46.17 4.17 -14.57
CA GLY A 287 -47.30 3.88 -13.71
C GLY A 287 -47.79 5.08 -12.90
N GLY A 288 -48.77 5.80 -13.45
CA GLY A 288 -49.38 7.02 -13.05
C GLY A 288 -49.92 7.17 -11.63
N GLY A 289 -50.02 8.41 -11.22
CA GLY A 289 -51.09 8.91 -10.35
C GLY A 289 -50.72 9.36 -8.98
N GLY A 290 -50.69 10.65 -8.75
CA GLY A 290 -50.73 11.23 -7.41
C GLY A 290 -50.03 12.58 -7.28
N ALA A 291 -50.59 13.60 -7.93
CA ALA A 291 -50.11 14.98 -7.69
C ALA A 291 -50.52 15.42 -6.27
N ASN A 292 -49.56 15.86 -5.46
CA ASN A 292 -49.80 17.00 -4.56
C ASN A 292 -48.49 17.73 -4.24
N GLY A 293 -48.39 18.95 -4.76
CA GLY A 293 -47.91 20.19 -4.18
C GLY A 293 -46.58 20.21 -3.39
N GLY A 294 -45.44 19.88 -4.01
CA GLY A 294 -44.13 20.26 -3.51
C GLY A 294 -43.44 21.19 -4.50
N GLY A 295 -43.33 22.49 -4.19
CA GLY A 295 -42.74 23.46 -5.08
C GLY A 295 -41.28 23.13 -5.44
N ALA A 296 -40.78 23.76 -6.51
CA ALA A 296 -39.43 23.61 -7.11
C ALA A 296 -38.25 23.63 -6.12
N GLY A 297 -38.44 24.14 -4.90
CA GLY A 297 -37.46 24.15 -3.83
C GLY A 297 -37.23 22.78 -3.19
N GLY A 298 -38.27 21.90 -3.12
CA GLY A 298 -38.15 20.57 -2.50
C GLY A 298 -37.34 19.60 -3.35
N THR A 299 -37.52 19.65 -4.67
CA THR A 299 -36.78 18.82 -5.61
C THR A 299 -35.30 19.18 -5.63
N GLN A 300 -34.97 20.47 -5.56
CA GLN A 300 -33.58 20.92 -5.54
C GLN A 300 -32.86 20.51 -4.23
N GLN A 301 -33.51 20.60 -3.09
CA GLN A 301 -32.96 20.20 -1.80
C GLN A 301 -32.75 18.68 -1.73
N GLN A 302 -33.68 17.88 -2.27
CA GLN A 302 -33.53 16.43 -2.38
C GLN A 302 -32.34 16.03 -3.31
N GLU A 303 -32.15 16.74 -4.41
CA GLU A 303 -31.03 16.49 -5.32
C GLU A 303 -29.69 16.80 -4.65
N ILE A 304 -29.60 17.90 -3.88
CA ILE A 304 -28.39 18.21 -3.12
C ILE A 304 -28.16 17.19 -2.02
N CYS A 305 -29.17 16.75 -1.30
CA CYS A 305 -29.03 15.69 -0.28
C CYS A 305 -28.50 14.40 -0.90
N ARG A 306 -29.03 14.00 -2.07
CA ARG A 306 -28.55 12.83 -2.81
C ARG A 306 -27.08 12.99 -3.22
N ARG A 307 -26.72 14.15 -3.73
CA ARG A 307 -25.32 14.49 -4.03
C ARG A 307 -24.43 14.39 -2.79
N VAL A 308 -24.88 14.95 -1.66
CA VAL A 308 -24.12 14.91 -0.40
C VAL A 308 -23.92 13.46 0.09
N VAL A 309 -24.97 12.63 0.04
CA VAL A 309 -24.84 11.19 0.36
C VAL A 309 -23.87 10.50 -0.59
N GLY A 310 -23.90 10.85 -1.87
CA GLY A 310 -22.93 10.36 -2.86
C GLY A 310 -21.47 10.78 -2.55
N LEU A 311 -21.27 11.95 -1.94
CA LEU A 311 -19.94 12.48 -1.60
C LEU A 311 -19.38 11.96 -0.27
N ILE A 312 -20.20 11.91 0.79
CA ILE A 312 -19.72 11.63 2.16
C ILE A 312 -20.43 10.45 2.83
N GLY A 313 -21.26 9.74 2.09
CA GLY A 313 -22.01 8.59 2.57
C GLY A 313 -23.08 8.94 3.61
N GLU A 314 -23.79 7.93 4.04
CA GLU A 314 -24.76 8.05 5.13
C GLU A 314 -24.10 8.52 6.43
N TYR A 315 -22.91 7.98 6.77
CA TYR A 315 -22.16 8.37 7.95
C TYR A 315 -21.89 9.88 7.99
N GLY A 316 -21.44 10.44 6.89
CA GLY A 316 -21.20 11.89 6.78
C GLY A 316 -22.48 12.67 6.94
N LEU A 317 -23.60 12.24 6.31
CA LEU A 317 -24.88 12.90 6.46
C LEU A 317 -25.38 12.88 7.92
N PHE A 318 -25.25 11.76 8.62
CA PHE A 318 -25.71 11.65 10.01
C PHE A 318 -24.81 12.39 11.00
N ARG A 319 -23.51 12.37 10.85
CA ARG A 319 -22.53 12.83 11.84
C ARG A 319 -22.00 14.24 11.63
N ALA A 320 -22.00 14.75 10.39
CA ALA A 320 -21.36 16.02 10.06
C ALA A 320 -22.31 17.24 9.99
N ARG A 321 -23.61 17.08 10.16
CA ARG A 321 -24.62 18.14 10.02
C ARG A 321 -24.31 19.38 10.88
N ASN A 322 -23.88 19.18 12.12
CA ASN A 322 -23.52 20.27 13.03
C ASN A 322 -22.20 20.95 12.62
N VAL A 323 -21.26 20.19 12.05
CA VAL A 323 -20.00 20.73 11.50
C VAL A 323 -20.29 21.58 10.28
N ALA A 324 -21.21 21.15 9.42
CA ALA A 324 -21.63 21.85 8.21
C ALA A 324 -22.16 23.29 8.48
N ARG A 325 -22.65 23.57 9.69
CA ARG A 325 -23.03 24.94 10.12
C ARG A 325 -21.86 25.93 10.07
N ARG A 326 -20.61 25.43 10.08
CA ARG A 326 -19.39 26.26 10.02
C ARG A 326 -18.87 26.44 8.58
N GLY A 327 -19.54 25.84 7.60
CA GLY A 327 -19.20 25.96 6.18
C GLY A 327 -18.47 24.75 5.59
N ALA A 328 -18.22 24.83 4.29
CA ALA A 328 -17.62 23.73 3.52
C ALA A 328 -16.18 23.40 3.94
N SER A 329 -15.40 24.40 4.33
CA SER A 329 -14.01 24.20 4.77
C SER A 329 -13.92 23.32 6.02
N GLU A 330 -14.72 23.61 7.04
CA GLU A 330 -14.79 22.85 8.29
C GLU A 330 -15.32 21.43 8.05
N LEU A 331 -16.32 21.31 7.15
CA LEU A 331 -16.87 20.00 6.75
C LEU A 331 -15.80 19.17 6.06
N ASN A 332 -15.01 19.76 5.19
CA ASN A 332 -13.91 19.11 4.49
C ASN A 332 -12.80 18.65 5.46
N GLU A 333 -12.42 19.50 6.42
CA GLU A 333 -11.44 19.16 7.46
C GLU A 333 -11.92 18.02 8.36
N TRP A 334 -13.21 18.04 8.73
CA TRP A 334 -13.83 16.96 9.48
C TRP A 334 -13.79 15.64 8.68
N ALA A 335 -14.17 15.67 7.40
CA ALA A 335 -14.13 14.50 6.53
C ALA A 335 -12.69 13.95 6.38
N THR A 336 -11.70 14.83 6.20
CA THR A 336 -10.28 14.48 6.17
C THR A 336 -9.87 13.74 7.45
N THR A 337 -10.18 14.33 8.61
CA THR A 337 -9.81 13.77 9.92
C THR A 337 -10.46 12.41 10.18
N LYS A 338 -11.74 12.26 9.79
CA LYS A 338 -12.52 11.01 10.00
C LYS A 338 -12.21 9.92 8.98
N SER A 339 -11.58 10.27 7.87
CA SER A 339 -11.30 9.33 6.76
C SER A 339 -10.29 8.22 7.09
N GLY A 340 -9.38 8.42 8.06
CA GLY A 340 -8.24 7.54 8.34
C GLY A 340 -7.05 7.71 7.36
N VAL A 341 -7.20 8.47 6.28
CA VAL A 341 -6.13 8.68 5.28
C VAL A 341 -4.93 9.45 5.83
N PRO A 342 -5.07 10.47 6.70
CA PRO A 342 -3.91 11.13 7.31
C PRO A 342 -3.01 10.15 8.08
N GLU A 343 -3.58 9.23 8.85
CA GLU A 343 -2.86 8.17 9.58
C GLU A 343 -2.16 7.21 8.60
N LEU A 344 -2.88 6.77 7.57
CA LEU A 344 -2.33 5.93 6.51
C LEU A 344 -1.14 6.61 5.81
N ARG A 345 -1.26 7.88 5.41
CA ARG A 345 -0.17 8.65 4.78
C ARG A 345 1.04 8.78 5.68
N GLN A 346 0.82 9.09 6.95
CA GLN A 346 1.91 9.20 7.92
C GLN A 346 2.69 7.89 8.01
N LEU A 347 2.00 6.75 8.06
CA LEU A 347 2.64 5.44 8.07
C LEU A 347 3.40 5.14 6.77
N LEU A 348 2.81 5.45 5.60
CA LEU A 348 3.44 5.23 4.30
C LEU A 348 4.78 5.99 4.16
N VAL A 349 4.85 7.21 4.67
CA VAL A 349 6.05 8.06 4.56
C VAL A 349 7.09 7.73 5.65
N THR A 350 6.64 7.33 6.86
CA THR A 350 7.54 7.09 8.00
C THR A 350 8.03 5.62 8.05
N ARG A 351 7.49 4.85 8.97
CA ARG A 351 7.95 3.49 9.30
C ARG A 351 7.86 2.53 8.10
N PHE A 352 6.76 2.60 7.37
CA PHE A 352 6.54 1.76 6.21
C PHE A 352 7.47 2.11 5.04
N GLY A 353 7.72 3.41 4.81
CA GLY A 353 8.69 3.89 3.82
C GLY A 353 10.10 3.37 4.07
N LYS A 354 10.52 3.26 5.35
CA LYS A 354 11.81 2.66 5.75
C LYS A 354 11.90 1.20 5.31
N PHE A 355 10.86 0.41 5.54
CA PHE A 355 10.84 -0.99 5.12
C PHE A 355 10.77 -1.13 3.60
N ALA A 356 10.03 -0.27 2.90
CA ALA A 356 10.00 -0.22 1.45
C ALA A 356 11.41 0.00 0.87
N THR A 357 12.17 0.95 1.43
CA THR A 357 13.57 1.20 1.04
C THR A 357 14.46 -0.01 1.31
N THR A 358 14.31 -0.69 2.46
CA THR A 358 15.06 -1.91 2.78
C THR A 358 14.73 -3.05 1.80
N HIS A 359 13.46 -3.22 1.43
CA HIS A 359 13.04 -4.20 0.42
C HIS A 359 13.62 -3.90 -0.95
N ARG A 360 13.66 -2.63 -1.37
CA ARG A 360 14.33 -2.20 -2.60
C ARG A 360 15.81 -2.56 -2.56
N ALA A 361 16.49 -2.24 -1.47
CA ALA A 361 17.89 -2.58 -1.27
C ALA A 361 18.13 -4.09 -1.42
N GLY A 362 17.25 -4.91 -0.86
CA GLY A 362 17.30 -6.38 -1.00
C GLY A 362 17.11 -6.85 -2.45
N ARG A 363 16.20 -6.22 -3.22
CA ARG A 363 16.06 -6.52 -4.66
C ARG A 363 17.30 -6.15 -5.43
N ILE A 364 17.89 -4.99 -5.15
CA ILE A 364 19.14 -4.53 -5.78
C ILE A 364 20.28 -5.52 -5.49
N VAL A 365 20.43 -6.00 -4.26
CA VAL A 365 21.44 -7.01 -3.94
C VAL A 365 21.22 -8.29 -4.75
N LYS A 366 19.99 -8.78 -4.85
CA LYS A 366 19.65 -9.96 -5.68
C LYS A 366 19.89 -9.71 -7.18
N GLU A 367 19.60 -8.51 -7.65
CA GLU A 367 19.86 -8.12 -9.03
C GLU A 367 21.35 -8.12 -9.33
N ILE A 368 22.20 -7.52 -8.48
CA ILE A 368 23.65 -7.58 -8.60
C ILE A 368 24.14 -9.05 -8.61
N GLU A 369 23.61 -9.88 -7.68
CA GLU A 369 23.96 -11.31 -7.62
C GLU A 369 23.59 -12.03 -8.92
N SER A 370 22.42 -11.72 -9.51
CA SER A 370 21.95 -12.34 -10.75
C SER A 370 22.85 -12.05 -11.95
N LEU A 371 23.51 -10.90 -11.98
CA LEU A 371 24.49 -10.56 -13.04
C LEU A 371 25.65 -11.55 -13.09
N ALA A 372 26.00 -12.21 -11.98
CA ALA A 372 27.05 -13.22 -11.94
C ALA A 372 26.74 -14.45 -12.81
N PHE A 373 25.47 -14.69 -13.13
CA PHE A 373 25.03 -15.86 -13.92
C PHE A 373 24.91 -15.57 -15.41
N SER A 374 25.14 -14.33 -15.83
CA SER A 374 25.28 -13.98 -17.24
C SER A 374 26.63 -14.47 -17.79
N ARG A 375 26.61 -15.09 -19.00
CA ARG A 375 27.84 -15.60 -19.64
C ARG A 375 28.86 -14.53 -19.99
N GLN A 376 28.45 -13.25 -20.00
CA GLN A 376 29.29 -12.13 -20.39
C GLN A 376 29.98 -11.42 -19.21
N HIS A 377 29.66 -11.80 -17.98
CA HIS A 377 30.11 -11.11 -16.78
C HIS A 377 31.09 -11.93 -15.95
N PRO A 378 32.02 -11.28 -15.21
CA PRO A 378 33.00 -11.97 -14.36
C PRO A 378 32.37 -12.49 -13.08
N LYS A 379 31.86 -13.73 -13.14
CA LYS A 379 31.10 -14.40 -12.08
C LYS A 379 31.74 -14.26 -10.70
N ASP A 380 33.03 -14.62 -10.58
CA ASP A 380 33.70 -14.69 -9.27
C ASP A 380 33.88 -13.30 -8.65
N GLN A 381 34.11 -12.27 -9.47
CA GLN A 381 34.25 -10.90 -8.97
C GLN A 381 32.91 -10.37 -8.43
N ILE A 382 31.81 -10.66 -9.12
CA ILE A 382 30.47 -10.26 -8.67
C ILE A 382 30.08 -11.00 -7.39
N LEU A 383 30.30 -12.31 -7.32
CA LEU A 383 30.00 -13.08 -6.11
C LEU A 383 30.87 -12.63 -4.91
N ASN A 384 32.14 -12.28 -5.13
CA ASN A 384 33.00 -11.70 -4.11
C ASN A 384 32.47 -10.33 -3.63
N LEU A 385 31.98 -9.48 -4.56
CA LEU A 385 31.35 -8.22 -4.20
C LEU A 385 30.13 -8.45 -3.30
N VAL A 386 29.21 -9.35 -3.68
CA VAL A 386 28.02 -9.69 -2.86
C VAL A 386 28.43 -10.24 -1.49
N SER A 387 29.46 -11.08 -1.44
CA SER A 387 30.02 -11.59 -0.17
C SER A 387 30.56 -10.46 0.71
N THR A 388 31.24 -9.47 0.12
CA THR A 388 31.72 -8.27 0.81
C THR A 388 30.55 -7.42 1.32
N MET A 389 29.51 -7.21 0.49
CA MET A 389 28.29 -6.51 0.89
C MET A 389 27.60 -7.19 2.08
N ARG A 390 27.58 -8.53 2.12
CA ARG A 390 27.01 -9.31 3.23
C ARG A 390 27.76 -9.07 4.56
N THR A 391 29.02 -8.66 4.52
CA THR A 391 29.81 -8.36 5.72
C THR A 391 29.75 -6.89 6.15
N ASP A 392 29.17 -5.99 5.34
CA ASP A 392 29.06 -4.58 5.65
C ASP A 392 27.98 -4.32 6.71
N PRO A 393 28.31 -3.75 7.89
CA PRO A 393 27.32 -3.47 8.94
C PRO A 393 26.18 -2.55 8.49
N ARG A 394 26.42 -1.68 7.50
CA ARG A 394 25.41 -0.75 6.96
C ARG A 394 24.32 -1.48 6.16
N LEU A 395 24.59 -2.71 5.70
CA LEU A 395 23.68 -3.56 4.93
C LEU A 395 23.09 -4.71 5.75
N ILE A 396 23.39 -4.81 7.03
CA ILE A 396 22.95 -5.94 7.89
C ILE A 396 21.44 -6.14 7.85
N THR A 397 20.66 -5.05 7.94
CA THR A 397 19.18 -5.11 7.89
C THR A 397 18.66 -5.64 6.56
N VAL A 398 19.37 -5.32 5.45
CA VAL A 398 19.02 -5.81 4.11
C VAL A 398 19.20 -7.33 4.03
N PHE A 399 20.32 -7.85 4.56
CA PHE A 399 20.59 -9.29 4.56
C PHE A 399 19.69 -10.05 5.53
N LEU A 400 19.38 -9.50 6.70
CA LEU A 400 18.35 -10.05 7.61
C LEU A 400 17.00 -10.20 6.88
N LEU A 401 16.60 -9.22 6.06
CA LEU A 401 15.38 -9.29 5.29
C LEU A 401 15.43 -10.35 4.18
N LEU A 402 16.55 -10.48 3.48
CA LEU A 402 16.73 -11.52 2.46
C LEU A 402 16.67 -12.92 3.09
N ASP A 403 17.30 -13.08 4.24
CA ASP A 403 17.30 -14.34 4.99
C ASP A 403 15.91 -14.64 5.57
N LEU A 404 15.15 -13.62 6.04
CA LEU A 404 13.75 -13.77 6.45
C LEU A 404 12.89 -14.36 5.32
N LYS A 405 13.00 -13.80 4.11
CA LYS A 405 12.28 -14.32 2.93
C LYS A 405 12.69 -15.76 2.62
N ALA A 406 13.98 -16.06 2.60
CA ALA A 406 14.47 -17.39 2.31
C ALA A 406 13.99 -18.43 3.32
N VAL A 407 13.94 -18.11 4.62
CA VAL A 407 13.40 -19.00 5.66
C VAL A 407 11.88 -19.18 5.51
N GLN A 408 11.14 -18.11 5.21
CA GLN A 408 9.69 -18.21 4.99
C GLN A 408 9.33 -19.09 3.79
N ASP A 409 10.14 -19.05 2.73
CA ASP A 409 9.90 -19.79 1.49
C ASP A 409 10.30 -21.28 1.59
N THR A 410 11.31 -21.62 2.41
CA THR A 410 11.88 -22.98 2.47
C THR A 410 11.33 -23.80 3.62
N ASN A 411 11.42 -23.29 4.82
CA ASN A 411 10.96 -23.96 6.05
C ASN A 411 10.60 -22.92 7.11
N PRO A 412 9.31 -22.54 7.25
CA PRO A 412 8.91 -21.50 8.18
C PRO A 412 9.12 -21.92 9.63
N ASN A 413 10.29 -21.59 10.17
CA ASN A 413 10.62 -21.70 11.59
C ASN A 413 10.10 -20.47 12.33
N THR A 414 9.06 -20.63 13.14
CA THR A 414 8.37 -19.52 13.80
C THR A 414 9.30 -18.69 14.71
N GLN A 415 10.19 -19.33 15.45
CA GLN A 415 11.11 -18.64 16.37
C GLN A 415 12.15 -17.83 15.57
N LEU A 416 12.72 -18.42 14.54
CA LEU A 416 13.70 -17.75 13.67
C LEU A 416 13.08 -16.57 12.92
N ILE A 417 11.87 -16.73 12.41
CA ILE A 417 11.10 -15.66 11.75
C ILE A 417 10.82 -14.52 12.72
N GLN A 418 10.40 -14.80 13.95
CA GLN A 418 10.15 -13.79 14.97
C GLN A 418 11.42 -13.01 15.32
N GLU A 419 12.54 -13.69 15.43
CA GLU A 419 13.83 -13.07 15.76
C GLU A 419 14.33 -12.17 14.62
N LEU A 420 14.30 -12.66 13.38
CA LEU A 420 14.63 -11.87 12.18
C LEU A 420 13.72 -10.63 12.07
N THR A 421 12.42 -10.82 12.22
CA THR A 421 11.44 -9.72 12.15
C THR A 421 11.73 -8.66 13.20
N ARG A 422 12.04 -9.04 14.43
CA ARG A 422 12.37 -8.12 15.53
C ARG A 422 13.65 -7.32 15.25
N LEU A 423 14.71 -7.98 14.79
CA LEU A 423 15.97 -7.33 14.44
C LEU A 423 15.80 -6.31 13.29
N ILE A 424 14.93 -6.60 12.34
CA ILE A 424 14.64 -5.71 11.22
C ILE A 424 13.73 -4.55 11.66
N ALA A 425 12.69 -4.84 12.46
CA ALA A 425 11.64 -3.89 12.80
C ALA A 425 12.05 -2.89 13.90
N GLY A 426 12.95 -3.30 14.81
CA GLY A 426 13.38 -2.46 15.93
C GLY A 426 14.22 -1.26 15.49
N ASP A 427 13.93 -0.09 16.04
CA ASP A 427 14.71 1.13 15.83
C ASP A 427 15.77 1.33 16.91
N THR A 428 15.50 0.90 18.14
CA THR A 428 16.41 0.98 19.28
C THR A 428 17.05 -0.38 19.58
N PHE A 429 18.15 -0.37 20.36
CA PHE A 429 18.76 -1.60 20.85
C PHE A 429 17.77 -2.45 21.66
N GLN A 430 16.97 -1.77 22.50
CA GLN A 430 15.97 -2.41 23.33
C GLN A 430 14.91 -3.12 22.47
N GLU A 431 14.34 -2.44 21.48
CA GLU A 431 13.34 -3.02 20.57
C GLU A 431 13.90 -4.22 19.79
N LYS A 432 15.12 -4.12 19.26
CA LYS A 432 15.80 -5.21 18.54
C LYS A 432 16.00 -6.47 19.41
N LEU A 433 16.10 -6.29 20.71
CA LEU A 433 16.29 -7.37 21.68
C LEU A 433 14.99 -7.81 22.36
N GLY A 434 13.89 -7.07 22.17
CA GLY A 434 12.61 -7.29 22.83
C GLY A 434 12.61 -6.87 24.31
N LEU A 435 13.44 -5.87 24.64
CA LEU A 435 13.55 -5.30 25.98
C LEU A 435 12.64 -4.06 26.12
N PRO A 436 12.19 -3.73 27.33
CA PRO A 436 11.55 -2.47 27.62
C PRO A 436 12.44 -1.29 27.25
N VAL A 437 11.86 -0.17 26.81
CA VAL A 437 12.61 1.06 26.44
C VAL A 437 13.46 1.58 27.60
N THR A 438 13.06 1.28 28.84
CA THR A 438 13.77 1.66 30.08
C THR A 438 14.94 0.75 30.44
N ALA A 439 15.18 -0.35 29.68
CA ALA A 439 16.29 -1.26 29.96
C ALA A 439 17.64 -0.57 29.80
N SER A 440 18.56 -0.89 30.72
CA SER A 440 19.91 -0.32 30.75
C SER A 440 20.79 -0.88 29.61
N MET A 441 21.90 -0.19 29.30
CA MET A 441 22.87 -0.71 28.33
C MET A 441 23.53 -2.01 28.80
N TRP A 442 23.60 -2.24 30.10
CA TRP A 442 24.06 -3.52 30.67
C TRP A 442 23.08 -4.64 30.32
N ASP A 443 21.76 -4.41 30.46
CA ASP A 443 20.72 -5.38 30.09
C ASP A 443 20.76 -5.65 28.57
N VAL A 444 20.98 -4.61 27.75
CA VAL A 444 21.14 -4.72 26.27
C VAL A 444 22.31 -5.66 25.95
N VAL A 445 23.51 -5.43 26.51
CA VAL A 445 24.69 -6.26 26.24
C VAL A 445 24.46 -7.69 26.71
N ASN A 446 23.95 -7.88 27.93
CA ASN A 446 23.71 -9.21 28.50
C ASN A 446 22.69 -10.01 27.67
N THR A 447 21.58 -9.38 27.30
CA THR A 447 20.56 -10.03 26.47
C THR A 447 21.08 -10.34 25.06
N ALA A 448 21.85 -9.42 24.44
CA ALA A 448 22.47 -9.67 23.15
C ALA A 448 23.44 -10.84 23.18
N GLN A 449 24.24 -10.99 24.26
CA GLN A 449 25.14 -12.14 24.47
C GLN A 449 24.35 -13.46 24.60
N GLN A 450 23.26 -13.46 25.37
CA GLN A 450 22.42 -14.66 25.53
C GLN A 450 21.80 -15.06 24.17
N LYS A 451 21.31 -14.10 23.38
CA LYS A 451 20.76 -14.35 22.06
C LYS A 451 21.81 -14.78 21.04
N LEU A 452 23.02 -14.27 21.13
CA LEU A 452 24.15 -14.71 20.33
C LEU A 452 24.48 -16.19 20.62
N LEU A 453 24.51 -16.57 21.89
CA LEU A 453 24.70 -17.97 22.29
C LEU A 453 23.60 -18.87 21.78
N TRP A 454 22.34 -18.44 21.91
CA TRP A 454 21.18 -19.14 21.30
C TRP A 454 21.38 -19.34 19.80
N ALA A 455 21.73 -18.30 19.04
CA ALA A 455 21.92 -18.39 17.60
C ALA A 455 23.08 -19.35 17.21
N HIS A 456 24.13 -19.43 18.03
CA HIS A 456 25.19 -20.43 17.85
C HIS A 456 24.71 -21.86 18.09
N MET A 457 23.89 -22.08 19.12
CA MET A 457 23.34 -23.41 19.40
C MET A 457 22.36 -23.86 18.31
N GLU A 458 21.49 -22.96 17.85
CA GLU A 458 20.55 -23.26 16.75
C GLU A 458 21.25 -23.58 15.42
N SER A 459 22.40 -22.94 15.14
CA SER A 459 23.14 -23.21 13.89
C SER A 459 23.67 -24.66 13.81
N LEU A 460 23.83 -25.33 14.95
CA LEU A 460 24.21 -26.73 14.98
C LEU A 460 23.07 -27.68 14.59
N SER A 461 21.82 -27.20 14.64
CA SER A 461 20.60 -27.97 14.33
C SER A 461 19.82 -27.43 13.13
N ALA A 462 20.39 -26.49 12.37
CA ALA A 462 19.76 -25.94 11.17
C ALA A 462 19.41 -27.06 10.17
N LEU A 463 18.13 -27.07 9.74
CA LEU A 463 17.61 -28.11 8.84
C LEU A 463 17.79 -27.74 7.37
N THR A 464 17.96 -26.46 7.08
CA THR A 464 18.07 -25.96 5.70
C THR A 464 19.24 -24.98 5.56
N PRO A 465 19.81 -24.82 4.34
CA PRO A 465 20.81 -23.80 4.07
C PRO A 465 20.32 -22.37 4.34
N ALA A 466 19.00 -22.13 4.20
CA ALA A 466 18.41 -20.83 4.47
C ALA A 466 18.40 -20.50 5.97
N GLU A 467 18.09 -21.48 6.82
CA GLU A 467 18.19 -21.33 8.29
C GLU A 467 19.63 -21.10 8.74
N ASP A 468 20.59 -21.83 8.21
CA ASP A 468 22.01 -21.65 8.53
C ASP A 468 22.50 -20.25 8.13
N ALA A 469 22.21 -19.81 6.91
CA ALA A 469 22.56 -18.46 6.44
C ALA A 469 21.93 -17.36 7.33
N ALA A 470 20.66 -17.53 7.71
CA ALA A 470 19.96 -16.61 8.58
C ALA A 470 20.60 -16.52 9.97
N LEU A 471 20.96 -17.66 10.55
CA LEU A 471 21.62 -17.72 11.86
C LEU A 471 22.99 -17.06 11.85
N VAL A 472 23.77 -17.21 10.77
CA VAL A 472 25.04 -16.51 10.60
C VAL A 472 24.82 -14.98 10.55
N THR A 473 23.80 -14.51 9.85
CA THR A 473 23.49 -13.08 9.77
C THR A 473 23.00 -12.54 11.13
N ILE A 474 22.16 -13.30 11.85
CA ILE A 474 21.72 -12.97 13.21
C ILE A 474 22.90 -12.87 14.18
N GLN A 475 23.83 -13.81 14.14
CA GLN A 475 25.03 -13.77 14.99
C GLN A 475 25.86 -12.49 14.75
N ARG A 476 25.99 -12.08 13.49
CA ARG A 476 26.64 -10.80 13.16
C ARG A 476 25.87 -9.62 13.72
N ALA A 477 24.55 -9.59 13.52
CA ALA A 477 23.70 -8.52 14.04
C ALA A 477 23.84 -8.36 15.56
N TYR A 478 23.86 -9.46 16.31
CA TYR A 478 24.06 -9.39 17.77
C TYR A 478 25.48 -8.94 18.16
N ASN A 479 26.51 -9.40 17.44
CA ASN A 479 27.88 -8.92 17.66
C ASN A 479 28.00 -7.41 17.41
N ASP A 480 27.36 -6.89 16.34
CA ASP A 480 27.35 -5.46 16.06
C ASP A 480 26.60 -4.67 17.14
N LEU A 481 25.45 -5.18 17.62
CA LEU A 481 24.71 -4.57 18.71
C LEU A 481 25.55 -4.50 20.01
N ILE A 482 26.28 -5.57 20.34
CA ILE A 482 27.17 -5.61 21.54
C ILE A 482 28.25 -4.54 21.38
N ARG A 483 28.94 -4.48 20.24
CA ARG A 483 30.00 -3.49 20.00
C ARG A 483 29.49 -2.07 20.11
N MET A 484 28.36 -1.76 19.44
CA MET A 484 27.75 -0.44 19.48
C MET A 484 27.29 -0.05 20.91
N ALA A 485 26.71 -1.00 21.67
CA ALA A 485 26.27 -0.74 23.04
C ALA A 485 27.43 -0.52 24.00
N GLN A 486 28.63 -1.05 23.70
CA GLN A 486 29.87 -0.85 24.45
C GLN A 486 30.67 0.38 23.99
N GLY A 487 30.18 1.12 22.99
CA GLY A 487 30.86 2.32 22.48
C GLY A 487 32.09 2.03 21.62
N GLN A 488 32.15 0.84 21.04
CA GLN A 488 33.25 0.38 20.18
C GLN A 488 32.89 0.49 18.68
#